data_06169f72523352ece8f762df0ebc230d
#
_entry.id   06169f72523352ece8f762df0ebc230d
#
_cell.length_a   1.000
_cell.length_b   1.000
_cell.length_c   1.000
_cell.angle_alpha   90.00
_cell.angle_beta   90.00
_cell.angle_gamma   90.00
#
_symmetry.space_group_name_H-M   'P 1'
#
loop_
_entity.id
_entity.type
_entity.pdbx_description
1 polymer ?
#
loop_
_entity_poly.entity_id
_entity_poly.type
_entity_poly.pdbx_seq_one_letter_code
_entity_poly.pdbx_strand_id
1 'polypeptide(L)'
;MKTCTRCGMTKPLDQFPPVRRSEPNKLQGWCRQCFAEANGRNYRNNVERERARIYRNRARRIAEAQARAIDYLLGHPCVDCGEKDIIVLQFDHRRDKSIDVSVMISTGASLQRIEAEIAKCEVRCANCHHKKTARERGYRKLSATLSIRVPSAAQERRPVQMELGTGATLTCRVCHIAKPVTEFPYRSRQRGTRQYICRTCRSDYHRQWWAKNRVGQMPRIRRNRKKRNRELEQRIWDILLTSPCVDCGEAALTVLHFDHLRDKVEDISTMWRRQRSWQAVELEIAKCEVRCANCHARKTAREQGNYKLLTVTPERIELSSAVS
;
A
#
# COMPACT_ATOMS: atom_id res chain seq x y z
N MET A 1 38.98 37.17 11.54
CA MET A 1 39.16 37.38 10.10
C MET A 1 40.27 36.49 9.59
N LYS A 2 40.11 35.93 8.39
CA LYS A 2 41.10 35.08 7.67
C LYS A 2 41.03 35.35 6.19
N THR A 3 42.18 35.39 5.51
CA THR A 3 42.22 35.57 4.05
C THR A 3 42.12 34.24 3.34
N CYS A 4 41.20 34.14 2.40
CA CYS A 4 41.00 32.95 1.58
C CYS A 4 42.12 32.83 0.55
N THR A 5 42.87 31.72 0.57
CA THR A 5 44.03 31.52 -0.35
C THR A 5 43.61 31.32 -1.81
N ARG A 6 42.32 31.17 -2.12
CA ARG A 6 41.82 31.00 -3.49
C ARG A 6 41.26 32.29 -4.10
N CYS A 7 40.42 33.04 -3.37
CA CYS A 7 39.82 34.27 -3.91
C CYS A 7 40.49 35.55 -3.36
N GLY A 8 41.48 35.45 -2.48
CA GLY A 8 42.19 36.59 -1.92
C GLY A 8 41.37 37.45 -0.92
N MET A 9 40.09 37.18 -0.72
CA MET A 9 39.22 38.00 0.12
C MET A 9 39.38 37.64 1.58
N THR A 10 39.47 38.66 2.45
CA THR A 10 39.45 38.52 3.90
C THR A 10 38.00 38.41 4.40
N LYS A 11 37.67 37.32 5.06
CA LYS A 11 36.30 36.96 5.50
C LYS A 11 36.30 36.57 6.98
N PRO A 12 35.15 36.64 7.68
CA PRO A 12 34.99 36.11 9.03
C PRO A 12 35.38 34.64 9.13
N LEU A 13 35.82 34.16 10.31
CA LEU A 13 36.28 32.77 10.51
C LEU A 13 35.19 31.72 10.30
N ASP A 14 33.95 32.04 10.59
CA ASP A 14 32.76 31.20 10.34
C ASP A 14 32.53 30.89 8.85
N GLN A 15 33.09 31.71 7.96
CA GLN A 15 33.05 31.47 6.50
C GLN A 15 34.10 30.47 6.03
N PHE A 16 34.89 29.89 6.93
CA PHE A 16 35.87 28.84 6.63
C PHE A 16 35.44 27.50 7.24
N PRO A 17 35.35 26.41 6.47
CA PRO A 17 35.03 25.12 7.04
C PRO A 17 36.22 24.56 7.82
N PRO A 18 35.97 23.73 8.86
CA PRO A 18 37.06 23.04 9.57
C PRO A 18 37.75 22.02 8.66
N VAL A 19 39.01 21.75 8.92
CA VAL A 19 39.81 20.72 8.20
C VAL A 19 39.21 19.33 8.45
N ARG A 20 38.84 19.06 9.72
CA ARG A 20 38.13 17.84 10.14
C ARG A 20 37.04 18.22 11.14
N ARG A 21 35.95 17.44 11.19
CA ARG A 21 34.87 17.66 12.16
C ARG A 21 35.34 17.50 13.62
N SER A 22 36.33 16.67 13.84
CA SER A 22 36.95 16.44 15.15
C SER A 22 37.87 17.61 15.60
N GLU A 23 38.27 18.49 14.68
CA GLU A 23 39.14 19.64 14.94
C GLU A 23 38.47 20.95 14.50
N PRO A 24 37.40 21.41 15.18
CA PRO A 24 36.61 22.56 14.72
C PRO A 24 37.38 23.87 14.65
N ASN A 25 38.45 24.00 15.43
CA ASN A 25 39.30 25.21 15.48
C ASN A 25 40.34 25.29 14.37
N LYS A 26 40.59 24.15 13.66
CA LYS A 26 41.55 24.13 12.54
C LYS A 26 40.78 24.35 11.23
N LEU A 27 40.84 25.57 10.71
CA LEU A 27 40.08 26.01 9.56
C LEU A 27 40.85 25.81 8.24
N GLN A 28 40.11 25.43 7.18
CA GLN A 28 40.61 25.30 5.81
C GLN A 28 41.18 26.63 5.27
N GLY A 29 42.04 26.52 4.28
CA GLY A 29 42.58 27.71 3.62
C GLY A 29 41.59 28.44 2.68
N TRP A 30 40.60 27.72 2.18
CA TRP A 30 39.57 28.26 1.29
C TRP A 30 38.28 28.59 2.04
N CYS A 31 37.62 29.66 1.65
CA CYS A 31 36.30 29.95 2.21
C CYS A 31 35.21 28.95 1.68
N ARG A 32 34.10 28.87 2.38
CA ARG A 32 32.96 27.96 2.06
C ARG A 32 32.49 28.10 0.61
N GLN A 33 32.44 29.35 0.09
CA GLN A 33 32.04 29.61 -1.30
C GLN A 33 33.04 29.02 -2.30
N CYS A 34 34.35 29.26 -2.12
CA CYS A 34 35.38 28.69 -2.98
C CYS A 34 35.41 27.17 -2.94
N PHE A 35 35.12 26.58 -1.75
CA PHE A 35 35.01 25.14 -1.61
C PHE A 35 33.79 24.61 -2.37
N ALA A 36 32.62 25.26 -2.23
CA ALA A 36 31.40 24.86 -2.92
C ALA A 36 31.55 24.92 -4.45
N GLU A 37 32.17 25.96 -4.96
CA GLU A 37 32.47 26.12 -6.42
C GLU A 37 33.41 25.05 -6.93
N ALA A 38 34.47 24.72 -6.18
CA ALA A 38 35.42 23.67 -6.55
C ALA A 38 34.75 22.29 -6.55
N ASN A 39 33.98 21.97 -5.48
CA ASN A 39 33.24 20.73 -5.38
C ASN A 39 32.18 20.62 -6.47
N GLY A 40 31.48 21.71 -6.79
CA GLY A 40 30.49 21.73 -7.87
C GLY A 40 31.13 21.48 -9.26
N ARG A 41 32.31 22.04 -9.53
CA ARG A 41 33.06 21.74 -10.76
C ARG A 41 33.53 20.29 -10.82
N ASN A 42 34.11 19.80 -9.73
CA ASN A 42 34.57 18.42 -9.66
C ASN A 42 33.41 17.45 -9.83
N TYR A 43 32.26 17.72 -9.21
CA TYR A 43 31.04 16.90 -9.36
C TYR A 43 30.58 16.89 -10.83
N ARG A 44 30.47 18.05 -11.48
CA ARG A 44 30.04 18.12 -12.89
C ARG A 44 30.98 17.33 -13.82
N ASN A 45 32.27 17.39 -13.57
CA ASN A 45 33.28 16.71 -14.41
C ASN A 45 33.34 15.19 -14.15
N ASN A 46 32.87 14.74 -12.98
CA ASN A 46 32.97 13.34 -12.56
C ASN A 46 31.60 12.75 -12.17
N VAL A 47 30.50 13.32 -12.67
CA VAL A 47 29.12 12.97 -12.23
C VAL A 47 28.81 11.48 -12.31
N GLU A 48 29.23 10.81 -13.39
CA GLU A 48 28.98 9.37 -13.56
C GLU A 48 29.79 8.53 -12.57
N ARG A 49 31.06 8.86 -12.38
CA ARG A 49 31.97 8.21 -11.44
C ARG A 49 31.45 8.38 -9.98
N GLU A 50 31.01 9.58 -9.63
CA GLU A 50 30.48 9.88 -8.31
C GLU A 50 29.14 9.18 -8.09
N ARG A 51 28.25 9.16 -9.08
CA ARG A 51 26.99 8.38 -9.01
C ARG A 51 27.29 6.90 -8.80
N ALA A 52 28.17 6.31 -9.60
CA ALA A 52 28.55 4.91 -9.45
C ALA A 52 29.12 4.62 -8.06
N ARG A 53 29.93 5.52 -7.50
CA ARG A 53 30.43 5.41 -6.12
C ARG A 53 29.32 5.44 -5.07
N ILE A 54 28.39 6.38 -5.22
CA ILE A 54 27.23 6.51 -4.33
C ILE A 54 26.38 5.25 -4.38
N TYR A 55 26.08 4.72 -5.58
CA TYR A 55 25.29 3.49 -5.74
C TYR A 55 25.99 2.27 -5.12
N ARG A 56 27.29 2.08 -5.35
CA ARG A 56 28.05 1.00 -4.73
C ARG A 56 28.05 1.09 -3.21
N ASN A 57 28.28 2.28 -2.65
CA ASN A 57 28.28 2.48 -1.21
C ASN A 57 26.89 2.25 -0.59
N ARG A 58 25.83 2.64 -1.28
CA ARG A 58 24.46 2.36 -0.87
C ARG A 58 24.15 0.87 -0.92
N ALA A 59 24.50 0.19 -2.01
CA ALA A 59 24.29 -1.25 -2.16
C ALA A 59 25.02 -2.04 -1.05
N ARG A 60 26.27 -1.67 -0.74
CA ARG A 60 27.01 -2.29 0.36
C ARG A 60 26.30 -2.11 1.71
N ARG A 61 25.85 -0.89 2.04
CA ARG A 61 25.12 -0.64 3.29
C ARG A 61 23.79 -1.40 3.37
N ILE A 62 23.09 -1.53 2.24
CA ILE A 62 21.87 -2.34 2.19
C ILE A 62 22.21 -3.81 2.48
N ALA A 63 23.23 -4.37 1.84
CA ALA A 63 23.65 -5.75 2.07
C ALA A 63 24.09 -6.01 3.52
N GLU A 64 24.87 -5.11 4.11
CA GLU A 64 25.28 -5.17 5.51
C GLU A 64 24.06 -5.13 6.46
N ALA A 65 23.11 -4.25 6.18
CA ALA A 65 21.87 -4.12 6.97
C ALA A 65 20.96 -5.36 6.83
N GLN A 66 20.86 -5.93 5.64
CA GLN A 66 20.13 -7.18 5.39
C GLN A 66 20.76 -8.34 6.16
N ALA A 67 22.08 -8.51 6.09
CA ALA A 67 22.81 -9.55 6.82
C ALA A 67 22.55 -9.42 8.33
N ARG A 68 22.69 -8.22 8.88
CA ARG A 68 22.46 -7.95 10.31
C ARG A 68 21.02 -8.25 10.75
N ALA A 69 20.03 -7.88 9.92
CA ALA A 69 18.63 -8.18 10.20
C ALA A 69 18.35 -9.70 10.18
N ILE A 70 18.97 -10.43 9.26
CA ILE A 70 18.86 -11.90 9.18
C ILE A 70 19.48 -12.55 10.42
N ASP A 71 20.71 -12.19 10.78
CA ASP A 71 21.38 -12.74 11.96
C ASP A 71 20.54 -12.51 13.23
N TYR A 72 19.91 -11.35 13.35
CA TYR A 72 19.00 -11.07 14.45
C TYR A 72 17.78 -11.99 14.44
N LEU A 73 17.12 -12.14 13.27
CA LEU A 73 15.91 -12.97 13.14
C LEU A 73 16.18 -14.45 13.35
N LEU A 74 17.36 -14.96 12.96
CA LEU A 74 17.77 -16.34 13.21
C LEU A 74 17.89 -16.66 14.71
N GLY A 75 18.34 -15.70 15.52
CA GLY A 75 18.45 -15.84 16.97
C GLY A 75 17.16 -15.53 17.74
N HIS A 76 16.12 -15.00 17.08
CA HIS A 76 14.92 -14.51 17.75
C HIS A 76 13.66 -15.05 17.07
N PRO A 77 13.13 -16.21 17.48
CA PRO A 77 11.88 -16.74 16.97
C PRO A 77 10.69 -15.84 17.36
N CYS A 78 9.53 -16.11 16.76
CA CYS A 78 8.30 -15.40 17.11
C CYS A 78 7.99 -15.51 18.59
N VAL A 79 7.89 -14.39 19.30
CA VAL A 79 7.64 -14.34 20.76
C VAL A 79 6.28 -14.93 21.17
N ASP A 80 5.30 -15.02 20.25
CA ASP A 80 3.97 -15.52 20.58
C ASP A 80 3.78 -17.01 20.26
N CYS A 81 4.39 -17.56 19.20
CA CYS A 81 4.17 -18.94 18.76
C CYS A 81 5.43 -19.76 18.49
N GLY A 82 6.61 -19.17 18.65
CA GLY A 82 7.88 -19.86 18.43
C GLY A 82 8.25 -20.12 16.96
N GLU A 83 7.50 -19.56 15.97
CA GLU A 83 7.87 -19.69 14.54
C GLU A 83 9.30 -19.21 14.30
N LYS A 84 10.11 -20.03 13.61
CA LYS A 84 11.54 -19.79 13.36
C LYS A 84 11.84 -19.40 11.91
N ASP A 85 10.88 -19.59 11.00
CA ASP A 85 11.07 -19.26 9.59
C ASP A 85 11.25 -17.74 9.40
N ILE A 86 12.48 -17.33 9.12
CA ILE A 86 12.85 -15.92 8.94
C ILE A 86 12.05 -15.21 7.84
N ILE A 87 11.52 -15.95 6.85
CA ILE A 87 10.73 -15.39 5.76
C ILE A 87 9.49 -14.69 6.30
N VAL A 88 8.83 -15.31 7.28
CA VAL A 88 7.60 -14.80 7.88
C VAL A 88 7.83 -13.95 9.12
N LEU A 89 9.05 -13.90 9.67
CA LEU A 89 9.38 -13.09 10.84
C LEU A 89 9.47 -11.60 10.47
N GLN A 90 8.93 -10.76 11.33
CA GLN A 90 8.86 -9.31 11.20
C GLN A 90 9.26 -8.62 12.50
N PHE A 91 9.84 -7.43 12.38
CA PHE A 91 10.09 -6.54 13.51
C PHE A 91 8.79 -5.79 13.85
N ASP A 92 8.24 -6.05 15.03
CA ASP A 92 7.02 -5.45 15.54
C ASP A 92 7.33 -4.47 16.67
N HIS A 93 7.11 -3.17 16.43
CA HIS A 93 7.42 -2.12 17.40
C HIS A 93 6.53 -2.21 18.64
N ARG A 94 7.15 -2.17 19.79
CA ARG A 94 6.45 -2.06 21.09
C ARG A 94 6.08 -0.62 21.42
N ARG A 95 6.92 0.34 21.07
CA ARG A 95 6.80 1.77 21.38
C ARG A 95 7.69 2.61 20.48
N ASP A 96 7.46 3.91 20.46
CA ASP A 96 8.35 4.94 19.92
C ASP A 96 8.90 4.64 18.51
N LYS A 97 8.02 4.11 17.64
CA LYS A 97 8.37 3.81 16.25
C LYS A 97 8.75 5.09 15.52
N SER A 98 9.99 5.15 15.03
CA SER A 98 10.41 6.23 14.14
C SER A 98 10.10 5.89 12.67
N ILE A 99 10.60 4.77 12.19
CA ILE A 99 10.45 4.29 10.81
C ILE A 99 10.43 2.76 10.84
N ASP A 100 9.78 2.13 9.87
CA ASP A 100 9.84 0.66 9.72
C ASP A 100 11.27 0.19 9.47
N VAL A 101 11.71 -0.84 10.20
CA VAL A 101 13.05 -1.43 10.04
C VAL A 101 13.29 -1.87 8.59
N SER A 102 12.28 -2.43 7.91
CA SER A 102 12.35 -2.81 6.49
C SER A 102 12.62 -1.61 5.57
N VAL A 103 12.04 -0.45 5.87
CA VAL A 103 12.29 0.80 5.13
C VAL A 103 13.71 1.30 5.40
N MET A 104 14.18 1.23 6.65
CA MET A 104 15.56 1.63 6.99
C MET A 104 16.59 0.76 6.25
N ILE A 105 16.36 -0.55 6.17
CA ILE A 105 17.19 -1.49 5.42
C ILE A 105 17.19 -1.11 3.93
N SER A 106 16.04 -0.98 3.31
CA SER A 106 15.92 -0.70 1.86
C SER A 106 16.47 0.66 1.44
N THR A 107 16.49 1.62 2.35
CA THR A 107 17.06 2.96 2.10
C THR A 107 18.57 3.03 2.38
N GLY A 108 19.16 2.01 3.01
CA GLY A 108 20.57 1.96 3.38
C GLY A 108 20.91 2.90 4.55
N ALA A 109 20.05 2.93 5.57
CA ALA A 109 20.33 3.62 6.83
C ALA A 109 21.60 3.04 7.50
N SER A 110 22.22 3.80 8.41
CA SER A 110 23.40 3.28 9.14
C SER A 110 23.02 2.13 10.07
N LEU A 111 23.89 1.14 10.23
CA LEU A 111 23.69 -0.01 11.10
C LEU A 111 23.30 0.41 12.52
N GLN A 112 24.00 1.38 13.09
CA GLN A 112 23.70 1.90 14.43
C GLN A 112 22.24 2.38 14.57
N ARG A 113 21.70 3.07 13.56
CA ARG A 113 20.30 3.50 13.58
C ARG A 113 19.33 2.33 13.46
N ILE A 114 19.68 1.34 12.63
CA ILE A 114 18.86 0.13 12.45
C ILE A 114 18.82 -0.67 13.74
N GLU A 115 19.95 -0.89 14.40
CA GLU A 115 20.05 -1.60 15.68
C GLU A 115 19.29 -0.89 16.80
N ALA A 116 19.39 0.44 16.87
CA ALA A 116 18.62 1.23 17.82
C ALA A 116 17.10 1.12 17.58
N GLU A 117 16.66 0.95 16.34
CA GLU A 117 15.24 0.77 16.02
C GLU A 117 14.80 -0.69 16.28
N ILE A 118 15.63 -1.69 15.96
CA ILE A 118 15.39 -3.11 16.28
C ILE A 118 15.23 -3.31 17.79
N ALA A 119 16.01 -2.64 18.61
CA ALA A 119 15.94 -2.72 20.08
C ALA A 119 14.56 -2.28 20.64
N LYS A 120 13.76 -1.54 19.88
CA LYS A 120 12.39 -1.17 20.24
C LYS A 120 11.35 -2.19 19.80
N CYS A 121 11.77 -3.24 19.08
CA CYS A 121 10.89 -4.22 18.47
C CYS A 121 10.90 -5.55 19.22
N GLU A 122 9.85 -6.32 19.03
CA GLU A 122 9.79 -7.76 19.23
C GLU A 122 9.71 -8.46 17.89
N VAL A 123 10.18 -9.69 17.83
CA VAL A 123 10.05 -10.49 16.62
C VAL A 123 8.74 -11.25 16.66
N ARG A 124 7.88 -11.04 15.64
CA ARG A 124 6.64 -11.78 15.45
C ARG A 124 6.53 -12.32 14.03
N CYS A 125 5.95 -13.50 13.89
CA CYS A 125 5.55 -13.94 12.56
C CYS A 125 4.38 -13.09 12.03
N ALA A 126 4.17 -13.08 10.72
CA ALA A 126 3.14 -12.28 10.10
C ALA A 126 1.74 -12.57 10.66
N ASN A 127 1.41 -13.85 10.95
CA ASN A 127 0.13 -14.22 11.56
C ASN A 127 -0.02 -13.62 12.96
N CYS A 128 0.96 -13.76 13.84
CA CYS A 128 0.91 -13.23 15.22
C CYS A 128 0.86 -11.70 15.23
N HIS A 129 1.62 -11.05 14.35
CA HIS A 129 1.58 -9.59 14.18
C HIS A 129 0.18 -9.11 13.75
N HIS A 130 -0.45 -9.80 12.80
CA HIS A 130 -1.84 -9.50 12.40
C HIS A 130 -2.83 -9.73 13.56
N LYS A 131 -2.73 -10.84 14.29
CA LYS A 131 -3.57 -11.15 15.46
C LYS A 131 -3.43 -10.07 16.54
N LYS A 132 -2.20 -9.65 16.87
CA LYS A 132 -1.92 -8.56 17.83
C LYS A 132 -2.54 -7.24 17.36
N THR A 133 -2.23 -6.81 16.15
CA THR A 133 -2.75 -5.55 15.59
C THR A 133 -4.28 -5.53 15.56
N ALA A 134 -4.93 -6.65 15.25
CA ALA A 134 -6.37 -6.75 15.25
C ALA A 134 -6.97 -6.55 16.65
N ARG A 135 -6.33 -7.12 17.70
CA ARG A 135 -6.76 -6.93 19.10
C ARG A 135 -6.56 -5.48 19.55
N GLU A 136 -5.38 -4.91 19.35
CA GLU A 136 -5.06 -3.54 19.78
C GLU A 136 -5.96 -2.48 19.11
N ARG A 137 -6.29 -2.67 17.83
CA ARG A 137 -7.13 -1.75 17.08
C ARG A 137 -8.63 -2.08 17.10
N GLY A 138 -9.04 -3.12 17.81
CA GLY A 138 -10.43 -3.54 17.91
C GLY A 138 -11.03 -3.84 16.52
N TYR A 139 -10.34 -4.61 15.69
CA TYR A 139 -10.85 -4.91 14.35
C TYR A 139 -12.13 -5.72 14.41
N ARG A 140 -13.13 -5.29 13.66
CA ARG A 140 -14.44 -5.96 13.55
C ARG A 140 -14.36 -7.43 13.13
N LYS A 141 -13.29 -7.83 12.45
CA LYS A 141 -12.99 -9.24 12.14
C LYS A 141 -12.89 -10.15 13.37
N LEU A 142 -12.57 -9.61 14.54
CA LEU A 142 -12.50 -10.40 15.79
C LEU A 142 -13.86 -10.91 16.27
N SER A 143 -14.93 -10.19 15.97
CA SER A 143 -16.31 -10.52 16.34
C SER A 143 -17.17 -10.94 15.16
N ALA A 144 -16.53 -11.22 13.99
CA ALA A 144 -17.26 -11.64 12.81
C ALA A 144 -17.77 -13.09 12.98
N THR A 145 -19.07 -13.26 12.80
CA THR A 145 -19.75 -14.56 12.73
C THR A 145 -20.29 -14.80 11.35
N LEU A 146 -20.43 -16.07 10.97
CA LEU A 146 -20.99 -16.46 9.69
C LEU A 146 -22.44 -15.97 9.57
N SER A 147 -22.72 -15.14 8.57
CA SER A 147 -24.08 -14.72 8.25
C SER A 147 -24.64 -15.65 7.18
N ILE A 148 -25.41 -16.65 7.58
CA ILE A 148 -26.12 -17.51 6.63
C ILE A 148 -27.27 -16.73 5.99
N ARG A 149 -26.95 -15.83 5.08
CA ARG A 149 -27.92 -15.25 4.15
C ARG A 149 -27.64 -15.85 2.77
N VAL A 150 -28.47 -16.82 2.41
CA VAL A 150 -28.55 -17.30 1.03
C VAL A 150 -28.79 -16.08 0.13
N PRO A 151 -27.94 -15.80 -0.85
CA PRO A 151 -28.20 -14.73 -1.80
C PRO A 151 -29.50 -15.09 -2.54
N SER A 152 -30.52 -14.25 -2.45
CA SER A 152 -31.62 -14.32 -3.39
C SER A 152 -31.04 -14.13 -4.79
N ALA A 153 -31.24 -15.12 -5.65
CA ALA A 153 -30.80 -15.07 -7.04
C ALA A 153 -31.27 -13.75 -7.64
N ALA A 154 -30.32 -12.88 -8.01
CA ALA A 154 -30.64 -11.68 -8.74
C ALA A 154 -31.20 -12.13 -10.08
N GLN A 155 -32.49 -11.93 -10.29
CA GLN A 155 -33.11 -12.15 -11.58
C GLN A 155 -32.34 -11.34 -12.64
N GLU A 156 -31.68 -12.02 -13.53
CA GLU A 156 -31.07 -11.41 -14.71
C GLU A 156 -32.18 -10.75 -15.53
N ARG A 157 -32.25 -9.44 -15.46
CA ARG A 157 -33.12 -8.64 -16.32
C ARG A 157 -32.46 -8.58 -17.69
N ARG A 158 -32.89 -9.45 -18.61
CA ARG A 158 -32.51 -9.36 -20.03
C ARG A 158 -32.84 -7.96 -20.57
N PRO A 159 -31.90 -7.26 -21.21
CA PRO A 159 -32.19 -6.01 -21.89
C PRO A 159 -33.02 -6.34 -23.14
N VAL A 160 -34.23 -5.82 -23.20
CA VAL A 160 -35.00 -5.78 -24.44
C VAL A 160 -34.42 -4.66 -25.29
N GLN A 161 -33.72 -5.02 -26.35
CA GLN A 161 -33.30 -4.08 -27.39
C GLN A 161 -34.54 -3.77 -28.26
N MET A 162 -35.12 -2.61 -28.06
CA MET A 162 -35.99 -1.99 -29.07
C MET A 162 -35.18 -0.91 -29.80
N GLU A 163 -34.81 -1.19 -31.03
CA GLU A 163 -34.23 -0.22 -31.94
C GLU A 163 -35.31 0.80 -32.35
N LEU A 164 -35.27 1.99 -31.78
CA LEU A 164 -35.98 3.14 -32.30
C LEU A 164 -35.17 3.72 -33.46
N GLY A 165 -35.80 3.85 -34.65
CA GLY A 165 -35.16 4.30 -35.87
C GLY A 165 -34.31 5.57 -35.68
N THR A 166 -33.14 5.55 -36.30
CA THR A 166 -32.17 6.64 -36.35
C THR A 166 -32.76 7.81 -37.14
N GLY A 167 -33.35 8.78 -36.43
CA GLY A 167 -33.90 9.97 -37.07
C GLY A 167 -35.00 10.71 -36.28
N ALA A 168 -35.59 10.11 -35.27
CA ALA A 168 -36.63 10.73 -34.47
C ALA A 168 -36.09 11.87 -33.60
N THR A 169 -36.71 13.04 -33.64
CA THR A 169 -36.43 14.20 -32.79
C THR A 169 -37.52 14.38 -31.74
N LEU A 170 -37.15 14.88 -30.57
CA LEU A 170 -38.06 15.27 -29.49
C LEU A 170 -37.75 16.71 -29.07
N THR A 171 -38.80 17.50 -28.78
CA THR A 171 -38.63 18.84 -28.24
C THR A 171 -38.49 18.79 -26.72
N CYS A 172 -37.40 19.36 -26.20
CA CYS A 172 -37.16 19.44 -24.77
C CYS A 172 -38.11 20.42 -24.10
N ARG A 173 -38.80 20.01 -23.02
CA ARG A 173 -39.72 20.87 -22.27
C ARG A 173 -39.06 22.03 -21.50
N VAL A 174 -37.75 22.02 -21.37
CA VAL A 174 -37.01 23.04 -20.59
C VAL A 174 -36.32 24.04 -21.51
N CYS A 175 -35.58 23.63 -22.54
CA CYS A 175 -34.89 24.53 -23.45
C CYS A 175 -35.68 24.77 -24.76
N HIS A 176 -36.81 24.11 -24.98
CA HIS A 176 -37.66 24.18 -26.14
C HIS A 176 -36.99 23.90 -27.50
N ILE A 177 -35.80 23.27 -27.46
CA ILE A 177 -35.03 22.92 -28.65
C ILE A 177 -35.39 21.49 -29.07
N ALA A 178 -35.67 21.28 -30.35
CA ALA A 178 -35.80 19.96 -30.94
C ALA A 178 -34.39 19.30 -31.03
N LYS A 179 -34.24 18.10 -30.49
CA LYS A 179 -33.00 17.36 -30.43
C LYS A 179 -33.20 15.89 -30.79
N PRO A 180 -32.18 15.20 -31.27
CA PRO A 180 -32.27 13.76 -31.51
C PRO A 180 -32.76 13.00 -30.28
N VAL A 181 -33.53 11.95 -30.46
CA VAL A 181 -34.11 11.13 -29.38
C VAL A 181 -33.03 10.55 -28.45
N THR A 182 -31.80 10.34 -28.95
CA THR A 182 -30.63 9.91 -28.22
C THR A 182 -30.18 10.88 -27.14
N GLU A 183 -30.47 12.17 -27.29
CA GLU A 183 -30.20 13.23 -26.31
C GLU A 183 -31.14 13.20 -25.11
N PHE A 184 -32.17 12.35 -25.15
CA PHE A 184 -33.13 12.20 -24.07
C PHE A 184 -32.86 10.89 -23.30
N PRO A 185 -32.75 10.92 -21.97
CA PRO A 185 -32.58 9.70 -21.19
C PRO A 185 -33.83 8.83 -21.21
N TYR A 186 -33.68 7.53 -21.04
CA TYR A 186 -34.84 6.65 -20.91
C TYR A 186 -35.62 6.95 -19.62
N ARG A 187 -36.96 6.98 -19.74
CA ARG A 187 -37.88 6.89 -18.62
C ARG A 187 -38.08 5.42 -18.21
N SER A 188 -38.22 4.54 -19.18
CA SER A 188 -38.21 3.08 -19.00
C SER A 188 -37.45 2.46 -20.18
N ARG A 189 -36.36 1.73 -19.85
CA ARG A 189 -35.61 0.97 -20.87
C ARG A 189 -36.42 -0.21 -21.40
N GLN A 190 -37.24 -0.84 -20.55
CA GLN A 190 -38.08 -1.98 -20.95
C GLN A 190 -39.17 -1.61 -21.96
N ARG A 191 -39.76 -0.39 -21.82
CA ARG A 191 -40.80 0.12 -22.70
C ARG A 191 -40.27 1.03 -23.80
N GLY A 192 -38.94 1.22 -23.89
CA GLY A 192 -38.33 2.12 -24.89
C GLY A 192 -38.70 3.62 -24.72
N THR A 193 -39.41 3.99 -23.64
CA THR A 193 -39.93 5.37 -23.48
C THR A 193 -38.83 6.31 -23.01
N ARG A 194 -38.78 7.53 -23.60
CA ARG A 194 -37.82 8.59 -23.25
C ARG A 194 -38.45 9.63 -22.33
N GLN A 195 -37.60 10.38 -21.63
CA GLN A 195 -38.01 11.54 -20.85
C GLN A 195 -38.21 12.75 -21.79
N TYR A 196 -38.99 13.73 -21.35
CA TYR A 196 -39.25 14.95 -22.12
C TYR A 196 -38.26 16.09 -21.85
N ILE A 197 -37.18 15.80 -21.07
CA ILE A 197 -36.13 16.74 -20.73
C ILE A 197 -34.81 16.19 -21.27
N CYS A 198 -34.08 16.96 -22.06
CA CYS A 198 -32.82 16.55 -22.64
C CYS A 198 -31.72 16.36 -21.54
N ARG A 199 -30.70 15.59 -21.86
CA ARG A 199 -29.60 15.28 -20.93
C ARG A 199 -28.91 16.53 -20.36
N THR A 200 -28.72 17.56 -21.20
CA THR A 200 -28.11 18.84 -20.80
C THR A 200 -28.96 19.54 -19.74
N CYS A 201 -30.24 19.83 -20.04
CA CYS A 201 -31.11 20.49 -19.08
C CYS A 201 -31.32 19.71 -17.80
N ARG A 202 -31.38 18.38 -17.89
CA ARG A 202 -31.43 17.49 -16.70
C ARG A 202 -30.16 17.57 -15.87
N SER A 203 -28.99 17.60 -16.51
CA SER A 203 -27.71 17.73 -15.83
C SER A 203 -27.60 19.07 -15.09
N ASP A 204 -28.03 20.16 -15.75
CA ASP A 204 -28.03 21.51 -15.17
C ASP A 204 -28.97 21.61 -13.97
N TYR A 205 -30.18 21.07 -14.09
CA TYR A 205 -31.11 20.97 -12.97
C TYR A 205 -30.49 20.19 -11.79
N HIS A 206 -29.91 19.01 -12.05
CA HIS A 206 -29.26 18.22 -11.00
C HIS A 206 -28.10 18.95 -10.37
N ARG A 207 -27.29 19.68 -11.14
CA ARG A 207 -26.16 20.48 -10.62
C ARG A 207 -26.65 21.57 -9.68
N GLN A 208 -27.68 22.34 -10.10
CA GLN A 208 -28.28 23.40 -9.28
C GLN A 208 -28.93 22.83 -8.01
N TRP A 209 -29.73 21.77 -8.17
CA TRP A 209 -30.38 21.10 -7.04
C TRP A 209 -29.36 20.59 -6.03
N TRP A 210 -28.30 19.98 -6.55
CA TRP A 210 -27.21 19.44 -5.71
C TRP A 210 -26.47 20.55 -4.98
N ALA A 211 -26.15 21.65 -5.64
CA ALA A 211 -25.53 22.82 -5.04
C ALA A 211 -26.33 23.33 -3.82
N LYS A 212 -27.68 23.38 -3.97
CA LYS A 212 -28.59 23.83 -2.90
C LYS A 212 -28.78 22.79 -1.77
N ASN A 213 -28.80 21.49 -2.10
CA ASN A 213 -29.23 20.44 -1.16
C ASN A 213 -28.08 19.57 -0.62
N ARG A 214 -26.85 19.77 -1.08
CA ARG A 214 -25.69 18.94 -0.76
C ARG A 214 -25.51 18.72 0.75
N VAL A 215 -25.57 19.79 1.53
CA VAL A 215 -25.34 19.73 2.98
C VAL A 215 -26.34 18.79 3.65
N GLY A 216 -27.62 18.92 3.36
CA GLY A 216 -28.67 18.06 3.92
C GLY A 216 -28.63 16.61 3.42
N GLN A 217 -28.14 16.38 2.20
CA GLN A 217 -28.07 15.03 1.62
C GLN A 217 -26.81 14.23 2.06
N MET A 218 -25.72 14.91 2.41
CA MET A 218 -24.47 14.26 2.78
C MET A 218 -24.59 13.25 3.95
N PRO A 219 -25.33 13.52 5.03
CA PRO A 219 -25.49 12.54 6.12
C PRO A 219 -26.17 11.25 5.64
N ARG A 220 -27.21 11.35 4.78
CA ARG A 220 -27.91 10.20 4.21
C ARG A 220 -26.98 9.39 3.31
N ILE A 221 -26.21 10.06 2.44
CA ILE A 221 -25.26 9.41 1.55
C ILE A 221 -24.17 8.68 2.35
N ARG A 222 -23.60 9.33 3.38
CA ARG A 222 -22.58 8.73 4.26
C ARG A 222 -23.15 7.49 4.97
N ARG A 223 -24.39 7.55 5.48
CA ARG A 223 -25.06 6.41 6.14
C ARG A 223 -25.27 5.25 5.16
N ASN A 224 -25.79 5.52 3.97
CA ASN A 224 -26.02 4.51 2.94
C ASN A 224 -24.67 3.89 2.48
N ARG A 225 -23.63 4.70 2.33
CA ARG A 225 -22.28 4.24 2.02
C ARG A 225 -21.73 3.32 3.11
N LYS A 226 -21.89 3.72 4.39
CA LYS A 226 -21.45 2.90 5.52
C LYS A 226 -22.19 1.58 5.59
N LYS A 227 -23.52 1.58 5.34
CA LYS A 227 -24.33 0.37 5.28
C LYS A 227 -23.85 -0.58 4.20
N ARG A 228 -23.72 -0.08 2.96
CA ARG A 228 -23.24 -0.88 1.81
C ARG A 228 -21.84 -1.45 2.03
N ASN A 229 -20.92 -0.66 2.60
CA ASN A 229 -19.59 -1.17 2.93
C ASN A 229 -19.64 -2.32 3.92
N ARG A 230 -20.49 -2.22 4.96
CA ARG A 230 -20.66 -3.30 5.95
C ARG A 230 -21.22 -4.58 5.32
N GLU A 231 -22.17 -4.45 4.40
CA GLU A 231 -22.76 -5.59 3.68
C GLU A 231 -21.72 -6.29 2.80
N LEU A 232 -20.91 -5.53 2.06
CA LEU A 232 -19.81 -6.07 1.25
C LEU A 232 -18.73 -6.72 2.13
N GLU A 233 -18.34 -6.05 3.20
CA GLU A 233 -17.36 -6.55 4.15
C GLU A 233 -17.80 -7.88 4.77
N GLN A 234 -19.08 -7.98 5.18
CA GLN A 234 -19.62 -9.21 5.73
C GLN A 234 -19.57 -10.36 4.72
N ARG A 235 -19.97 -10.14 3.47
CA ARG A 235 -19.91 -11.17 2.43
C ARG A 235 -18.47 -11.66 2.18
N ILE A 236 -17.51 -10.75 2.19
CA ILE A 236 -16.08 -11.09 2.07
C ILE A 236 -15.63 -11.95 3.27
N TRP A 237 -16.06 -11.59 4.48
CA TRP A 237 -15.74 -12.37 5.68
C TRP A 237 -16.40 -13.73 5.70
N ASP A 238 -17.65 -13.86 5.23
CA ASP A 238 -18.34 -15.14 5.13
C ASP A 238 -17.55 -16.13 4.24
N ILE A 239 -16.97 -15.65 3.13
CA ILE A 239 -16.09 -16.46 2.29
C ILE A 239 -14.81 -16.86 3.05
N LEU A 240 -14.15 -15.92 3.72
CA LEU A 240 -12.93 -16.22 4.47
C LEU A 240 -13.17 -17.18 5.65
N LEU A 241 -14.31 -17.07 6.32
CA LEU A 241 -14.69 -17.95 7.44
C LEU A 241 -14.92 -19.40 6.99
N THR A 242 -15.35 -19.59 5.75
CA THR A 242 -15.57 -20.91 5.15
C THR A 242 -14.39 -21.46 4.36
N SER A 243 -13.33 -20.64 4.20
CA SER A 243 -12.17 -20.98 3.39
C SER A 243 -10.88 -20.84 4.20
N PRO A 244 -10.42 -21.90 4.89
CA PRO A 244 -9.13 -21.84 5.58
C PRO A 244 -7.97 -21.68 4.62
N CYS A 245 -6.78 -21.38 5.15
CA CYS A 245 -5.56 -21.28 4.35
C CYS A 245 -5.31 -22.58 3.56
N VAL A 246 -5.17 -22.47 2.23
CA VAL A 246 -4.98 -23.63 1.34
C VAL A 246 -3.67 -24.39 1.61
N ASP A 247 -2.66 -23.72 2.19
CA ASP A 247 -1.34 -24.35 2.43
C ASP A 247 -1.22 -24.99 3.80
N CYS A 248 -1.80 -24.40 4.88
CA CYS A 248 -1.59 -24.85 6.27
C CYS A 248 -2.87 -25.04 7.08
N GLY A 249 -4.05 -24.76 6.54
CA GLY A 249 -5.32 -24.91 7.24
C GLY A 249 -5.61 -23.83 8.30
N GLU A 250 -4.79 -22.78 8.49
CA GLU A 250 -5.09 -21.69 9.43
C GLU A 250 -6.45 -21.07 9.07
N ALA A 251 -7.34 -20.98 10.07
CA ALA A 251 -8.72 -20.53 9.88
C ALA A 251 -9.02 -19.18 10.57
N ALA A 252 -8.08 -18.59 11.29
CA ALA A 252 -8.30 -17.34 11.98
C ALA A 252 -8.52 -16.19 10.98
N LEU A 253 -9.73 -15.65 10.91
CA LEU A 253 -10.14 -14.61 9.96
C LEU A 253 -9.20 -13.40 9.91
N THR A 254 -8.58 -13.04 11.04
CA THR A 254 -7.69 -11.88 11.15
C THR A 254 -6.42 -12.02 10.35
N VAL A 255 -5.99 -13.24 10.03
CA VAL A 255 -4.76 -13.53 9.29
C VAL A 255 -4.99 -14.01 7.88
N LEU A 256 -6.25 -14.23 7.48
CA LEU A 256 -6.61 -14.70 6.15
C LEU A 256 -6.67 -13.55 5.15
N HIS A 257 -6.11 -13.78 3.97
CA HIS A 257 -6.05 -12.86 2.84
C HIS A 257 -6.42 -13.58 1.54
N PHE A 258 -6.97 -12.84 0.58
CA PHE A 258 -7.11 -13.28 -0.79
C PHE A 258 -5.78 -13.06 -1.51
N ASP A 259 -5.19 -14.12 -2.01
CA ASP A 259 -3.94 -14.15 -2.76
C ASP A 259 -4.22 -14.40 -4.23
N HIS A 260 -3.95 -13.42 -5.08
CA HIS A 260 -4.21 -13.52 -6.52
C HIS A 260 -3.26 -14.52 -7.19
N LEU A 261 -3.82 -15.40 -7.99
CA LEU A 261 -3.07 -16.36 -8.81
C LEU A 261 -2.72 -15.80 -10.18
N ARG A 262 -3.57 -14.93 -10.74
CA ARG A 262 -3.45 -14.37 -12.10
C ARG A 262 -4.31 -13.13 -12.28
N ASP A 263 -4.00 -12.35 -13.31
CA ASP A 263 -4.84 -11.26 -13.86
C ASP A 263 -5.48 -10.33 -12.82
N LYS A 264 -4.69 -9.94 -11.84
CA LYS A 264 -5.13 -9.02 -10.78
C LYS A 264 -5.55 -7.67 -11.36
N VAL A 265 -6.80 -7.29 -11.17
CA VAL A 265 -7.32 -5.97 -11.56
C VAL A 265 -7.19 -4.98 -10.39
N GLU A 266 -7.62 -5.37 -9.20
CA GLU A 266 -7.59 -4.50 -8.01
C GLU A 266 -7.56 -5.36 -6.74
N ASP A 267 -6.95 -4.85 -5.66
CA ASP A 267 -7.02 -5.55 -4.36
C ASP A 267 -8.46 -5.64 -3.85
N ILE A 268 -8.88 -6.80 -3.38
CA ILE A 268 -10.22 -7.01 -2.81
C ILE A 268 -10.51 -5.98 -1.70
N SER A 269 -9.52 -5.69 -0.85
CA SER A 269 -9.62 -4.68 0.21
C SER A 269 -9.85 -3.26 -0.32
N THR A 270 -9.40 -2.95 -1.51
CA THR A 270 -9.61 -1.67 -2.18
C THR A 270 -10.97 -1.63 -2.87
N MET A 271 -11.37 -2.72 -3.50
CA MET A 271 -12.66 -2.82 -4.20
C MET A 271 -13.85 -2.53 -3.26
N TRP A 272 -13.87 -3.13 -2.07
CA TRP A 272 -14.97 -2.85 -1.13
C TRP A 272 -14.94 -1.42 -0.58
N ARG A 273 -13.77 -0.83 -0.32
CA ARG A 273 -13.65 0.58 0.08
C ARG A 273 -14.15 1.54 -1.01
N ARG A 274 -13.92 1.20 -2.28
CA ARG A 274 -14.39 1.95 -3.47
C ARG A 274 -15.83 1.62 -3.84
N GLN A 275 -16.51 0.74 -3.10
CA GLN A 275 -17.89 0.35 -3.33
C GLN A 275 -18.14 -0.24 -4.72
N ARG A 276 -17.21 -1.06 -5.21
CA ARG A 276 -17.44 -1.84 -6.42
C ARG A 276 -18.70 -2.71 -6.26
N SER A 277 -19.33 -3.08 -7.35
CA SER A 277 -20.47 -4.00 -7.30
C SER A 277 -20.02 -5.35 -6.73
N TRP A 278 -20.93 -6.06 -6.05
CA TRP A 278 -20.62 -7.41 -5.55
C TRP A 278 -20.14 -8.33 -6.67
N GLN A 279 -20.82 -8.29 -7.83
CA GLN A 279 -20.44 -9.07 -8.99
C GLN A 279 -18.97 -8.84 -9.42
N ALA A 280 -18.51 -7.59 -9.42
CA ALA A 280 -17.11 -7.29 -9.74
C ALA A 280 -16.15 -7.84 -8.68
N VAL A 281 -16.52 -7.76 -7.39
CA VAL A 281 -15.72 -8.32 -6.27
C VAL A 281 -15.66 -9.84 -6.36
N GLU A 282 -16.78 -10.49 -6.63
CA GLU A 282 -16.91 -11.94 -6.76
C GLU A 282 -16.06 -12.49 -7.91
N LEU A 283 -16.08 -11.83 -9.07
CA LEU A 283 -15.22 -12.16 -10.22
C LEU A 283 -13.72 -12.02 -9.90
N GLU A 284 -13.37 -11.04 -9.05
CA GLU A 284 -11.98 -10.86 -8.63
C GLU A 284 -11.57 -11.91 -7.59
N ILE A 285 -12.45 -12.24 -6.62
CA ILE A 285 -12.23 -13.31 -5.64
C ILE A 285 -12.03 -14.67 -6.33
N ALA A 286 -12.75 -14.95 -7.41
CA ALA A 286 -12.62 -16.19 -8.19
C ALA A 286 -11.21 -16.39 -8.79
N LYS A 287 -10.38 -15.36 -8.83
CA LYS A 287 -8.97 -15.42 -9.27
C LYS A 287 -7.99 -15.63 -8.11
N CYS A 288 -8.49 -15.75 -6.89
CA CYS A 288 -7.70 -15.79 -5.68
C CYS A 288 -7.80 -17.14 -4.97
N GLU A 289 -6.78 -17.46 -4.21
CA GLU A 289 -6.82 -18.46 -3.16
C GLU A 289 -6.76 -17.78 -1.79
N VAL A 290 -7.30 -18.45 -0.77
CA VAL A 290 -7.20 -17.94 0.59
C VAL A 290 -5.92 -18.45 1.24
N ARG A 291 -5.05 -17.54 1.64
CA ARG A 291 -3.80 -17.83 2.37
C ARG A 291 -3.72 -17.03 3.66
N CYS A 292 -3.12 -17.64 4.68
CA CYS A 292 -2.75 -16.89 5.87
C CYS A 292 -1.54 -15.99 5.59
N ALA A 293 -1.31 -14.99 6.44
CA ALA A 293 -0.23 -14.02 6.24
C ALA A 293 1.15 -14.69 6.16
N ASN A 294 1.40 -15.76 6.91
CA ASN A 294 2.66 -16.52 6.84
C ASN A 294 2.81 -17.21 5.47
N CYS A 295 1.82 -17.98 5.04
CA CYS A 295 1.89 -18.70 3.75
C CYS A 295 1.95 -17.74 2.56
N HIS A 296 1.20 -16.64 2.60
CA HIS A 296 1.29 -15.59 1.59
C HIS A 296 2.71 -14.95 1.55
N ALA A 297 3.33 -14.69 2.71
CA ALA A 297 4.70 -14.19 2.76
C ALA A 297 5.72 -15.20 2.17
N ARG A 298 5.58 -16.50 2.47
CA ARG A 298 6.41 -17.57 1.90
C ARG A 298 6.29 -17.64 0.38
N LYS A 299 5.06 -17.62 -0.14
CA LYS A 299 4.81 -17.64 -1.60
C LYS A 299 5.44 -16.41 -2.27
N THR A 300 5.12 -15.20 -1.78
CA THR A 300 5.66 -13.96 -2.32
C THR A 300 7.18 -13.93 -2.29
N ALA A 301 7.80 -14.41 -1.22
CA ALA A 301 9.26 -14.48 -1.12
C ALA A 301 9.87 -15.37 -2.21
N ARG A 302 9.27 -16.52 -2.50
CA ARG A 302 9.73 -17.45 -3.57
C ARG A 302 9.55 -16.82 -4.96
N GLU A 303 8.41 -16.18 -5.22
CA GLU A 303 8.10 -15.61 -6.54
C GLU A 303 8.91 -14.35 -6.86
N GLN A 304 9.18 -13.50 -5.85
CA GLN A 304 9.83 -12.21 -6.04
C GLN A 304 11.31 -12.18 -5.65
N GLY A 305 11.87 -13.30 -5.17
CA GLY A 305 13.28 -13.37 -4.80
C GLY A 305 13.62 -12.52 -3.57
N ASN A 306 12.99 -12.78 -2.42
CA ASN A 306 13.27 -12.04 -1.18
C ASN A 306 14.72 -12.27 -0.73
N TYR A 307 15.41 -11.20 -0.30
CA TYR A 307 16.81 -11.27 0.20
C TYR A 307 17.00 -12.29 1.34
N LYS A 308 15.98 -12.55 2.15
CA LYS A 308 16.01 -13.56 3.21
C LYS A 308 16.19 -14.99 2.67
N LEU A 309 15.80 -15.26 1.41
CA LEU A 309 16.02 -16.56 0.75
C LEU A 309 17.48 -16.78 0.34
N LEU A 310 18.20 -15.72 -0.01
CA LEU A 310 19.58 -15.80 -0.47
C LEU A 310 20.57 -16.29 0.60
N THR A 311 20.14 -16.32 1.85
CA THR A 311 20.96 -16.69 3.02
C THR A 311 20.59 -18.04 3.62
N VAL A 312 19.54 -18.67 3.11
CA VAL A 312 19.15 -20.04 3.51
C VAL A 312 19.90 -21.02 2.60
N THR A 313 21.24 -21.06 2.69
CA THR A 313 22.02 -22.16 2.11
C THR A 313 21.85 -23.39 2.99
N PRO A 314 21.83 -24.63 2.43
CA PRO A 314 21.70 -25.86 3.22
C PRO A 314 22.70 -26.00 4.37
N GLU A 315 23.92 -25.49 4.21
CA GLU A 315 25.00 -25.48 5.19
C GLU A 315 24.72 -24.65 6.46
N ARG A 316 23.88 -23.59 6.39
CA ARG A 316 23.52 -22.79 7.57
C ARG A 316 22.34 -23.37 8.37
N ILE A 317 21.54 -24.24 7.75
CA ILE A 317 20.42 -24.92 8.43
C ILE A 317 20.97 -25.97 9.41
N GLU A 318 22.06 -26.69 9.06
CA GLU A 318 22.69 -27.71 9.91
C GLU A 318 23.37 -27.10 11.15
N LEU A 319 23.92 -25.88 11.05
CA LEU A 319 24.54 -25.21 12.20
C LEU A 319 23.53 -24.72 13.25
N SER A 320 22.28 -24.46 12.88
CA SER A 320 21.25 -24.06 13.85
C SER A 320 20.59 -25.24 14.57
N SER A 321 20.71 -26.45 14.04
CA SER A 321 20.22 -27.69 14.67
C SER A 321 21.25 -28.34 15.61
N ALA A 322 22.53 -27.89 15.57
CA ALA A 322 23.59 -28.39 16.40
C ALA A 322 23.80 -27.60 17.72
N VAL A 323 23.00 -26.58 17.98
CA VAL A 323 23.04 -25.76 19.20
C VAL A 323 21.67 -25.83 19.92
N SER A 324 21.18 -27.04 20.10
CA SER A 324 20.00 -27.34 20.95
C SER A 324 20.37 -28.26 22.05
#